data_da019b3744dd5244827224aea5c952ae
#
_entry.id   da019b3744dd5244827224aea5c952ae
#
_cell.length_a   1.000
_cell.length_b   1.000
_cell.length_c   1.000
_cell.angle_alpha   90.00
_cell.angle_beta   90.00
_cell.angle_gamma   90.00
#
_symmetry.space_group_name_H-M   'P 1'
#
loop_
_entity.id
_entity.type
_entity.pdbx_description
1 polymer ?
#
loop_
_entity_poly.entity_id
_entity_poly.type
_entity_poly.pdbx_seq_one_letter_code
_entity_poly.pdbx_strand_id
1 'polypeptide(L)'
;MKNLGTLDRMVRVIIAEACLLAAIFWVGEDLKLALYLAAGVILIPVIKGSCGLYELLGYNSCEIIKRNDKSIKTAFVVAAVLLAAVGGLASAIITKNIFIDDLQRVNESYAMALKSTSEGSENSSMNIDMLETTFANFMDKYSRYRPPTVKLDENFTSQANEVSLAISASKEDVLRGDNARGHEELKRAGPIIRTMLEE
;
A
#
# COMPACT_ATOMS: atom_id res chain seq x y z
N MET A 1 27.26 -24.12 19.62
CA MET A 1 26.28 -25.22 19.85
C MET A 1 24.95 -24.85 19.18
N LYS A 2 24.19 -25.83 18.66
CA LYS A 2 22.86 -25.53 18.10
C LYS A 2 21.86 -25.42 19.26
N ASN A 3 21.25 -24.25 19.45
CA ASN A 3 20.26 -23.98 20.50
C ASN A 3 18.86 -23.65 19.95
N LEU A 4 18.65 -23.81 18.65
CA LEU A 4 17.41 -23.49 17.96
C LEU A 4 16.68 -24.77 17.51
N GLY A 5 15.50 -25.04 18.08
CA GLY A 5 14.65 -26.18 17.73
C GLY A 5 13.90 -26.00 16.40
N THR A 6 13.36 -27.10 15.87
CA THR A 6 12.63 -27.09 14.59
C THR A 6 11.39 -26.20 14.63
N LEU A 7 10.61 -26.27 15.73
CA LEU A 7 9.41 -25.44 15.87
C LEU A 7 9.73 -23.96 15.91
N ASP A 8 10.76 -23.57 16.67
CA ASP A 8 11.21 -22.18 16.76
C ASP A 8 11.62 -21.63 15.39
N ARG A 9 12.34 -22.43 14.59
CA ARG A 9 12.69 -22.06 13.21
C ARG A 9 11.46 -21.86 12.34
N MET A 10 10.45 -22.74 12.46
CA MET A 10 9.20 -22.63 11.70
C MET A 10 8.46 -21.33 12.06
N VAL A 11 8.32 -21.01 13.34
CA VAL A 11 7.67 -19.78 13.78
C VAL A 11 8.42 -18.54 13.27
N ARG A 12 9.76 -18.55 13.32
CA ARG A 12 10.57 -17.44 12.82
C ARG A 12 10.42 -17.22 11.31
N VAL A 13 10.32 -18.30 10.53
CA VAL A 13 10.07 -18.19 9.08
C VAL A 13 8.73 -17.53 8.82
N ILE A 14 7.66 -17.95 9.51
CA ILE A 14 6.32 -17.33 9.35
C ILE A 14 6.33 -15.85 9.72
N ILE A 15 6.98 -15.48 10.84
CA ILE A 15 7.08 -14.09 11.26
C ILE A 15 7.87 -13.25 10.24
N ALA A 16 9.00 -13.78 9.76
CA ALA A 16 9.79 -13.09 8.73
C ALA A 16 9.01 -12.91 7.42
N GLU A 17 8.25 -13.93 7.01
CA GLU A 17 7.38 -13.87 5.85
C GLU A 17 6.28 -12.81 6.00
N ALA A 18 5.63 -12.76 7.17
CA ALA A 18 4.66 -11.71 7.47
C ALA A 18 5.29 -10.30 7.41
N CYS A 19 6.51 -10.12 7.95
CA CYS A 19 7.25 -8.87 7.83
C CYS A 19 7.56 -8.51 6.38
N LEU A 20 7.95 -9.47 5.54
CA LEU A 20 8.23 -9.26 4.13
C LEU A 20 6.97 -8.89 3.34
N LEU A 21 5.86 -9.59 3.56
CA LEU A 21 4.57 -9.26 2.95
C LEU A 21 4.11 -7.85 3.36
N ALA A 22 4.22 -7.51 4.63
CA ALA A 22 3.89 -6.18 5.11
C ALA A 22 4.79 -5.11 4.46
N ALA A 23 6.10 -5.36 4.35
CA ALA A 23 7.05 -4.45 3.72
C ALA A 23 6.76 -4.20 2.24
N ILE A 24 6.32 -5.26 1.51
CA ILE A 24 6.08 -5.17 0.08
C ILE A 24 4.74 -4.48 -0.22
N PHE A 25 3.67 -4.82 0.52
CA PHE A 25 2.30 -4.50 0.14
C PHE A 25 1.61 -3.46 1.02
N TRP A 26 2.03 -3.26 2.29
CA TRP A 26 1.20 -2.56 3.27
C TRP A 26 1.81 -1.31 3.89
N VAL A 27 3.12 -1.09 3.73
CA VAL A 27 3.81 0.04 4.36
C VAL A 27 4.54 0.92 3.36
N GLY A 28 4.69 2.19 3.73
CA GLY A 28 5.48 3.17 2.99
C GLY A 28 7.00 2.96 3.13
N GLU A 29 7.77 3.73 2.39
CA GLU A 29 9.24 3.59 2.30
C GLU A 29 9.93 3.72 3.66
N ASP A 30 9.39 4.55 4.57
CA ASP A 30 9.98 4.80 5.90
C ASP A 30 10.05 3.54 6.78
N LEU A 31 9.00 2.72 6.78
CA LEU A 31 8.91 1.48 7.58
C LEU A 31 9.41 0.25 6.82
N LYS A 32 9.49 0.31 5.51
CA LYS A 32 9.84 -0.82 4.65
C LYS A 32 11.24 -1.36 4.95
N LEU A 33 12.23 -0.46 5.08
CA LEU A 33 13.60 -0.83 5.41
C LEU A 33 13.66 -1.50 6.79
N ALA A 34 12.94 -0.96 7.78
CA ALA A 34 12.90 -1.53 9.13
C ALA A 34 12.33 -2.95 9.13
N LEU A 35 11.27 -3.22 8.36
CA LEU A 35 10.68 -4.55 8.25
C LEU A 35 11.59 -5.53 7.49
N TYR A 36 12.30 -5.10 6.46
CA TYR A 36 13.30 -5.95 5.80
C TYR A 36 14.46 -6.30 6.74
N LEU A 37 14.95 -5.34 7.52
CA LEU A 37 15.99 -5.60 8.53
C LEU A 37 15.48 -6.55 9.63
N ALA A 38 14.26 -6.36 10.11
CA ALA A 38 13.63 -7.23 11.10
C ALA A 38 13.52 -8.66 10.56
N ALA A 39 13.02 -8.85 9.34
CA ALA A 39 12.95 -10.17 8.70
C ALA A 39 14.34 -10.82 8.59
N GLY A 40 15.35 -10.05 8.18
CA GLY A 40 16.74 -10.52 8.11
C GLY A 40 17.28 -10.98 9.48
N VAL A 41 17.11 -10.18 10.52
CA VAL A 41 17.54 -10.50 11.89
C VAL A 41 16.85 -11.76 12.40
N ILE A 42 15.56 -11.95 12.07
CA ILE A 42 14.78 -13.15 12.46
C ILE A 42 15.27 -14.38 11.70
N LEU A 43 15.65 -14.28 10.43
CA LEU A 43 16.07 -15.39 9.57
C LEU A 43 17.53 -15.86 9.80
N ILE A 44 18.43 -14.94 10.17
CA ILE A 44 19.85 -15.30 10.40
C ILE A 44 20.01 -16.48 11.39
N PRO A 45 19.35 -16.51 12.57
CA PRO A 45 19.43 -17.64 13.48
C PRO A 45 18.86 -18.94 12.91
N VAL A 46 17.85 -18.85 12.03
CA VAL A 46 17.23 -20.02 11.39
C VAL A 46 18.26 -20.74 10.51
N ILE A 47 19.05 -19.97 9.72
CA ILE A 47 20.10 -20.49 8.85
C ILE A 47 21.26 -21.04 9.65
N LYS A 48 21.76 -20.28 10.64
CA LYS A 48 22.88 -20.67 11.51
C LYS A 48 22.52 -21.84 12.44
N GLY A 49 21.27 -21.98 12.81
CA GLY A 49 20.80 -22.97 13.78
C GLY A 49 21.14 -22.63 15.21
N SER A 50 21.58 -21.40 15.48
CA SER A 50 21.90 -20.88 16.81
C SER A 50 21.44 -19.43 16.90
N CYS A 51 20.93 -19.05 18.08
CA CYS A 51 20.49 -17.70 18.40
C CYS A 51 21.39 -17.15 19.51
N GLY A 52 22.14 -16.07 19.25
CA GLY A 52 23.01 -15.43 20.23
C GLY A 52 22.26 -14.90 21.43
N LEU A 53 21.00 -14.46 21.28
CA LEU A 53 20.16 -14.03 22.39
C LEU A 53 19.82 -15.20 23.33
N TYR A 54 19.59 -16.40 22.77
CA TYR A 54 19.36 -17.61 23.55
C TYR A 54 20.63 -18.06 24.28
N GLU A 55 21.80 -17.90 23.65
CA GLU A 55 23.08 -18.15 24.32
C GLU A 55 23.29 -17.21 25.52
N LEU A 56 22.97 -15.92 25.35
CA LEU A 56 23.09 -14.93 26.42
C LEU A 56 22.13 -15.20 27.57
N LEU A 57 20.92 -15.68 27.26
CA LEU A 57 19.88 -15.99 28.27
C LEU A 57 19.96 -17.43 28.82
N GLY A 58 20.92 -18.23 28.35
CA GLY A 58 21.02 -19.64 28.73
C GLY A 58 19.85 -20.52 28.28
N TYR A 59 19.08 -20.07 27.28
CA TYR A 59 17.88 -20.74 26.76
C TYR A 59 18.22 -21.69 25.60
N ASN A 60 17.56 -22.87 25.58
CA ASN A 60 17.74 -23.86 24.53
C ASN A 60 16.39 -24.42 24.10
N SER A 61 15.93 -24.07 22.89
CA SER A 61 14.66 -24.56 22.34
C SER A 61 14.78 -25.96 21.70
N CYS A 62 16.00 -26.52 21.56
CA CYS A 62 16.19 -27.84 20.95
C CYS A 62 15.64 -29.00 21.80
N GLU A 63 15.47 -28.81 23.14
CA GLU A 63 15.01 -29.86 24.02
C GLU A 63 13.50 -30.15 23.93
N ILE A 64 12.72 -29.22 23.35
CA ILE A 64 11.26 -29.27 23.33
C ILE A 64 10.71 -30.30 22.33
N ILE A 65 11.44 -30.60 21.23
CA ILE A 65 10.99 -31.56 20.22
C ILE A 65 12.15 -32.46 19.78
N LYS A 66 12.21 -33.68 20.30
CA LYS A 66 13.18 -34.70 19.89
C LYS A 66 12.87 -35.40 18.57
N ARG A 67 11.68 -35.20 17.99
CA ARG A 67 11.21 -35.91 16.78
C ARG A 67 11.67 -35.21 15.50
N ASN A 68 12.63 -35.80 14.81
CA ASN A 68 13.13 -35.36 13.52
C ASN A 68 12.30 -35.98 12.40
N ASP A 69 11.04 -35.57 12.27
CA ASP A 69 10.14 -36.10 11.25
C ASP A 69 10.33 -35.33 9.93
N LYS A 70 10.83 -36.00 8.89
CA LYS A 70 11.03 -35.42 7.55
C LYS A 70 9.69 -34.94 6.97
N SER A 71 8.60 -35.64 7.24
CA SER A 71 7.26 -35.32 6.77
C SER A 71 6.80 -33.95 7.29
N ILE A 72 7.02 -33.65 8.57
CA ILE A 72 6.66 -32.35 9.17
C ILE A 72 7.46 -31.21 8.52
N LYS A 73 8.75 -31.41 8.27
CA LYS A 73 9.58 -30.41 7.61
C LYS A 73 9.10 -30.12 6.19
N THR A 74 8.80 -31.17 5.41
CA THR A 74 8.30 -31.03 4.04
C THR A 74 6.93 -30.35 4.02
N ALA A 75 5.99 -30.76 4.89
CA ALA A 75 4.69 -30.15 5.02
C ALA A 75 4.79 -28.64 5.39
N PHE A 76 5.73 -28.30 6.28
CA PHE A 76 5.96 -26.89 6.65
C PHE A 76 6.50 -26.07 5.46
N VAL A 77 7.49 -26.59 4.71
CA VAL A 77 8.01 -25.86 3.55
C VAL A 77 6.92 -25.63 2.52
N VAL A 78 6.10 -26.64 2.24
CA VAL A 78 4.94 -26.50 1.34
C VAL A 78 3.96 -25.44 1.85
N ALA A 79 3.64 -25.48 3.14
CA ALA A 79 2.73 -24.50 3.77
C ALA A 79 3.30 -23.07 3.72
N ALA A 80 4.59 -22.87 3.97
CA ALA A 80 5.24 -21.57 3.88
C ALA A 80 5.21 -21.03 2.44
N VAL A 81 5.53 -21.86 1.45
CA VAL A 81 5.44 -21.45 0.03
C VAL A 81 4.02 -21.09 -0.37
N LEU A 82 3.02 -21.87 0.07
CA LEU A 82 1.62 -21.56 -0.17
C LEU A 82 1.18 -20.26 0.52
N LEU A 83 1.64 -20.03 1.74
CA LEU A 83 1.35 -18.80 2.48
C LEU A 83 1.94 -17.58 1.77
N ALA A 84 3.18 -17.65 1.28
CA ALA A 84 3.81 -16.60 0.49
C ALA A 84 3.03 -16.32 -0.81
N ALA A 85 2.68 -17.36 -1.54
CA ALA A 85 1.97 -17.23 -2.80
C ALA A 85 0.54 -16.66 -2.59
N VAL A 86 -0.24 -17.28 -1.71
CA VAL A 86 -1.62 -16.85 -1.44
C VAL A 86 -1.65 -15.50 -0.74
N GLY A 87 -0.78 -15.30 0.27
CA GLY A 87 -0.66 -14.03 0.99
C GLY A 87 -0.23 -12.88 0.06
N GLY A 88 0.72 -13.14 -0.84
CA GLY A 88 1.17 -12.17 -1.85
C GLY A 88 0.07 -11.82 -2.84
N LEU A 89 -0.61 -12.82 -3.41
CA LEU A 89 -1.74 -12.59 -4.34
C LEU A 89 -2.90 -11.86 -3.66
N ALA A 90 -3.29 -12.29 -2.47
CA ALA A 90 -4.36 -11.65 -1.71
C ALA A 90 -4.00 -10.19 -1.38
N SER A 91 -2.76 -9.93 -0.92
CA SER A 91 -2.29 -8.58 -0.62
C SER A 91 -2.28 -7.70 -1.88
N ALA A 92 -1.85 -8.21 -3.02
CA ALA A 92 -1.86 -7.49 -4.29
C ALA A 92 -3.28 -7.10 -4.71
N ILE A 93 -4.23 -8.03 -4.63
CA ILE A 93 -5.64 -7.79 -4.96
C ILE A 93 -6.27 -6.78 -4.00
N ILE A 94 -6.08 -6.97 -2.69
CA ILE A 94 -6.68 -6.11 -1.67
C ILE A 94 -6.14 -4.68 -1.80
N THR A 95 -4.82 -4.52 -1.95
CA THR A 95 -4.22 -3.18 -2.07
C THR A 95 -4.59 -2.49 -3.38
N LYS A 96 -4.77 -3.23 -4.47
CA LYS A 96 -5.34 -2.71 -5.73
C LYS A 96 -6.77 -2.22 -5.52
N ASN A 97 -7.63 -3.03 -4.89
CA ASN A 97 -9.02 -2.65 -4.66
C ASN A 97 -9.14 -1.40 -3.76
N ILE A 98 -8.33 -1.31 -2.69
CA ILE A 98 -8.30 -0.11 -1.84
C ILE A 98 -7.88 1.13 -2.64
N PHE A 99 -6.90 1.02 -3.53
CA PHE A 99 -6.49 2.11 -4.39
C PHE A 99 -7.61 2.55 -5.34
N ILE A 100 -8.28 1.60 -5.98
CA ILE A 100 -9.41 1.87 -6.88
C ILE A 100 -10.57 2.52 -6.12
N ASP A 101 -10.92 2.03 -4.92
CA ASP A 101 -11.99 2.60 -4.09
C ASP A 101 -11.67 4.06 -3.69
N ASP A 102 -10.43 4.35 -3.31
CA ASP A 102 -10.01 5.72 -2.97
C ASP A 102 -10.06 6.64 -4.20
N LEU A 103 -9.65 6.14 -5.37
CA LEU A 103 -9.72 6.89 -6.61
C LEU A 103 -11.16 7.09 -7.09
N GLN A 104 -12.07 6.12 -6.87
CA GLN A 104 -13.50 6.29 -7.13
C GLN A 104 -14.11 7.42 -6.29
N ARG A 105 -13.71 7.54 -5.01
CA ARG A 105 -14.14 8.68 -4.18
C ARG A 105 -13.68 10.02 -4.74
N VAL A 106 -12.46 10.08 -5.29
CA VAL A 106 -11.99 11.27 -6.02
C VAL A 106 -12.86 11.55 -7.22
N ASN A 107 -13.18 10.52 -8.02
CA ASN A 107 -14.03 10.65 -9.20
C ASN A 107 -15.46 11.08 -8.87
N GLU A 108 -16.03 10.60 -7.76
CA GLU A 108 -17.35 11.03 -7.27
C GLU A 108 -17.34 12.52 -6.87
N SER A 109 -16.32 12.95 -6.12
CA SER A 109 -16.14 14.35 -5.74
C SER A 109 -15.91 15.24 -6.97
N TYR A 110 -15.15 14.75 -7.95
CA TYR A 110 -14.95 15.39 -9.25
C TYR A 110 -16.27 15.56 -10.01
N ALA A 111 -17.09 14.53 -10.09
CA ALA A 111 -18.38 14.58 -10.77
C ALA A 111 -19.34 15.60 -10.11
N MET A 112 -19.35 15.69 -8.78
CA MET A 112 -20.13 16.68 -8.05
C MET A 112 -19.65 18.11 -8.32
N ALA A 113 -18.34 18.35 -8.29
CA ALA A 113 -17.74 19.64 -8.60
C ALA A 113 -18.00 20.05 -10.05
N LEU A 114 -17.82 19.12 -10.99
CA LEU A 114 -18.07 19.36 -12.42
C LEU A 114 -19.55 19.72 -12.69
N LYS A 115 -20.47 19.02 -12.05
CA LYS A 115 -21.91 19.30 -12.18
C LYS A 115 -22.26 20.66 -11.62
N SER A 116 -21.83 20.99 -10.41
CA SER A 116 -22.16 22.25 -9.75
C SER A 116 -21.60 23.47 -10.50
N THR A 117 -20.38 23.36 -11.06
CA THR A 117 -19.79 24.43 -11.88
C THR A 117 -20.54 24.61 -13.20
N SER A 118 -21.01 23.51 -13.84
CA SER A 118 -21.79 23.60 -15.08
C SER A 118 -23.16 24.26 -14.87
N GLU A 119 -23.77 24.06 -13.70
CA GLU A 119 -25.07 24.64 -13.34
C GLU A 119 -24.94 26.06 -12.78
N GLY A 120 -23.73 26.57 -12.55
CA GLY A 120 -23.49 27.87 -11.90
C GLY A 120 -24.02 27.92 -10.48
N SER A 121 -24.01 26.76 -9.79
CA SER A 121 -24.59 26.62 -8.44
C SER A 121 -23.82 27.41 -7.39
N GLU A 122 -24.52 27.94 -6.39
CA GLU A 122 -23.90 28.55 -5.21
C GLU A 122 -22.98 27.57 -4.43
N ASN A 123 -23.21 26.28 -4.59
CA ASN A 123 -22.41 25.23 -3.97
C ASN A 123 -21.13 24.87 -4.74
N SER A 124 -20.83 25.54 -5.86
CA SER A 124 -19.67 25.22 -6.71
C SER A 124 -18.35 25.31 -5.93
N SER A 125 -18.17 26.37 -5.15
CA SER A 125 -16.98 26.54 -4.32
C SER A 125 -16.83 25.41 -3.29
N MET A 126 -17.90 25.07 -2.58
CA MET A 126 -17.90 24.00 -1.58
C MET A 126 -17.56 22.63 -2.20
N ASN A 127 -18.11 22.33 -3.37
CA ASN A 127 -17.85 21.06 -4.06
C ASN A 127 -16.41 20.96 -4.59
N ILE A 128 -15.82 22.08 -5.03
CA ILE A 128 -14.41 22.13 -5.42
C ILE A 128 -13.51 21.98 -4.19
N ASP A 129 -13.82 22.60 -3.06
CA ASP A 129 -13.08 22.43 -1.81
C ASP A 129 -13.12 20.98 -1.32
N MET A 130 -14.27 20.32 -1.48
CA MET A 130 -14.41 18.89 -1.17
C MET A 130 -13.57 18.03 -2.10
N LEU A 131 -13.55 18.31 -3.41
CA LEU A 131 -12.70 17.61 -4.37
C LEU A 131 -11.22 17.82 -4.06
N GLU A 132 -10.79 19.07 -3.80
CA GLU A 132 -9.41 19.39 -3.44
C GLU A 132 -8.97 18.61 -2.19
N THR A 133 -9.80 18.60 -1.14
CA THR A 133 -9.53 17.87 0.10
C THR A 133 -9.45 16.36 -0.13
N THR A 134 -10.39 15.81 -0.90
CA THR A 134 -10.42 14.37 -1.21
C THR A 134 -9.20 13.97 -2.03
N PHE A 135 -8.83 14.78 -3.02
CA PHE A 135 -7.65 14.55 -3.83
C PHE A 135 -6.34 14.71 -3.04
N ALA A 136 -6.25 15.73 -2.18
CA ALA A 136 -5.10 15.93 -1.31
C ALA A 136 -4.87 14.73 -0.36
N ASN A 137 -5.94 14.20 0.24
CA ASN A 137 -5.89 13.00 1.08
C ASN A 137 -5.43 11.76 0.28
N PHE A 138 -5.94 11.61 -0.95
CA PHE A 138 -5.50 10.56 -1.87
C PHE A 138 -4.00 10.70 -2.16
N MET A 139 -3.53 11.89 -2.49
CA MET A 139 -2.13 12.16 -2.78
C MET A 139 -1.21 11.94 -1.57
N ASP A 140 -1.60 12.39 -0.36
CA ASP A 140 -0.81 12.16 0.86
C ASP A 140 -0.63 10.66 1.13
N LYS A 141 -1.69 9.87 0.97
CA LYS A 141 -1.65 8.42 1.13
C LYS A 141 -0.72 7.76 0.11
N TYR A 142 -0.85 8.09 -1.17
CA TYR A 142 -0.16 7.39 -2.25
C TYR A 142 1.18 8.02 -2.68
N SER A 143 1.55 9.18 -2.13
CA SER A 143 2.91 9.71 -2.22
C SER A 143 3.91 8.94 -1.35
N ARG A 144 3.44 8.49 -0.17
CA ARG A 144 4.28 7.75 0.80
C ARG A 144 4.23 6.25 0.60
N TYR A 145 3.09 5.74 0.14
CA TYR A 145 2.86 4.32 -0.10
C TYR A 145 2.23 4.14 -1.48
N ARG A 146 2.90 3.38 -2.34
CA ARG A 146 2.36 3.00 -3.65
C ARG A 146 2.13 1.50 -3.68
N PRO A 147 0.91 1.03 -3.93
CA PRO A 147 0.66 -0.36 -4.22
C PRO A 147 1.53 -0.84 -5.39
N PRO A 148 1.93 -2.12 -5.45
CA PRO A 148 2.77 -2.64 -6.54
C PRO A 148 2.23 -2.33 -7.95
N THR A 149 0.91 -2.28 -8.11
CA THR A 149 0.23 -1.91 -9.38
C THR A 149 0.48 -0.47 -9.80
N VAL A 150 0.54 0.46 -8.84
CA VAL A 150 0.80 1.89 -9.09
C VAL A 150 2.29 2.18 -9.27
N LYS A 151 3.17 1.37 -8.67
CA LYS A 151 4.63 1.51 -8.84
C LYS A 151 5.11 1.25 -10.27
N LEU A 152 4.36 0.46 -11.01
CA LEU A 152 4.67 0.14 -12.40
C LEU A 152 4.18 1.23 -13.37
N ASP A 153 3.34 2.15 -12.93
CA ASP A 153 2.89 3.29 -13.73
C ASP A 153 3.86 4.48 -13.56
N GLU A 154 4.67 4.70 -14.61
CA GLU A 154 5.61 5.83 -14.68
C GLU A 154 4.89 7.18 -14.79
N ASN A 155 3.66 7.20 -15.27
CA ASN A 155 2.88 8.41 -15.53
C ASN A 155 2.11 8.91 -14.31
N PHE A 156 1.90 8.07 -13.29
CA PHE A 156 1.06 8.40 -12.13
C PHE A 156 1.37 9.77 -11.51
N THR A 157 2.64 10.08 -11.29
CA THR A 157 3.03 11.35 -10.66
C THR A 157 2.73 12.55 -11.56
N SER A 158 2.92 12.41 -12.89
CA SER A 158 2.61 13.44 -13.86
C SER A 158 1.11 13.67 -13.96
N GLN A 159 0.34 12.61 -14.09
CA GLN A 159 -1.13 12.64 -14.14
C GLN A 159 -1.73 13.26 -12.87
N ALA A 160 -1.24 12.87 -11.71
CA ALA A 160 -1.70 13.42 -10.44
C ALA A 160 -1.39 14.93 -10.32
N ASN A 161 -0.24 15.38 -10.78
CA ASN A 161 0.09 16.80 -10.81
C ASN A 161 -0.83 17.59 -11.78
N GLU A 162 -1.15 17.05 -12.94
CA GLU A 162 -2.09 17.66 -13.89
C GLU A 162 -3.49 17.79 -13.30
N VAL A 163 -3.99 16.76 -12.60
CA VAL A 163 -5.27 16.80 -11.88
C VAL A 163 -5.23 17.90 -10.81
N SER A 164 -4.16 17.97 -10.01
CA SER A 164 -4.01 19.00 -8.97
C SER A 164 -4.04 20.41 -9.55
N LEU A 165 -3.35 20.63 -10.68
CA LEU A 165 -3.33 21.92 -11.35
C LEU A 165 -4.73 22.31 -11.87
N ALA A 166 -5.46 21.37 -12.49
CA ALA A 166 -6.81 21.61 -12.96
C ALA A 166 -7.78 21.97 -11.84
N ILE A 167 -7.69 21.26 -10.69
CA ILE A 167 -8.51 21.57 -9.50
C ILE A 167 -8.21 22.98 -8.99
N SER A 168 -6.93 23.32 -8.82
CA SER A 168 -6.50 24.62 -8.29
C SER A 168 -6.93 25.78 -9.23
N ALA A 169 -6.76 25.61 -10.55
CA ALA A 169 -7.18 26.61 -11.52
C ALA A 169 -8.71 26.80 -11.51
N SER A 170 -9.47 25.70 -11.50
CA SER A 170 -10.93 25.75 -11.36
C SER A 170 -11.38 26.47 -10.10
N LYS A 171 -10.75 26.18 -8.95
CA LYS A 171 -11.05 26.84 -7.68
C LYS A 171 -10.86 28.35 -7.74
N GLU A 172 -9.75 28.80 -8.33
CA GLU A 172 -9.44 30.21 -8.46
C GLU A 172 -10.49 30.94 -9.33
N ASP A 173 -10.91 30.35 -10.46
CA ASP A 173 -11.92 30.93 -11.33
C ASP A 173 -13.31 31.00 -10.66
N VAL A 174 -13.71 29.92 -9.96
CA VAL A 174 -15.00 29.89 -9.23
C VAL A 174 -15.01 30.91 -8.09
N LEU A 175 -13.92 31.10 -7.35
CA LEU A 175 -13.81 32.14 -6.31
C LEU A 175 -13.91 33.56 -6.86
N ARG A 176 -13.56 33.76 -8.13
CA ARG A 176 -13.76 35.03 -8.86
C ARG A 176 -15.17 35.20 -9.41
N GLY A 177 -16.05 34.20 -9.23
CA GLY A 177 -17.41 34.18 -9.74
C GLY A 177 -17.55 33.65 -11.17
N ASP A 178 -16.47 33.17 -11.80
CA ASP A 178 -16.47 32.61 -13.15
C ASP A 178 -16.61 31.08 -13.13
N ASN A 179 -17.84 30.62 -12.84
CA ASN A 179 -18.15 29.18 -12.82
C ASN A 179 -17.94 28.53 -14.21
N ALA A 180 -18.17 29.25 -15.31
CA ALA A 180 -18.04 28.71 -16.65
C ALA A 180 -16.58 28.38 -16.97
N ARG A 181 -15.68 29.28 -16.62
CA ARG A 181 -14.25 29.06 -16.80
C ARG A 181 -13.72 27.98 -15.85
N GLY A 182 -14.13 28.01 -14.58
CA GLY A 182 -13.79 26.96 -13.63
C GLY A 182 -14.24 25.58 -14.08
N HIS A 183 -15.40 25.48 -14.73
CA HIS A 183 -15.88 24.23 -15.33
C HIS A 183 -14.97 23.74 -16.46
N GLU A 184 -14.53 24.62 -17.37
CA GLU A 184 -13.63 24.25 -18.48
C GLU A 184 -12.25 23.80 -17.97
N GLU A 185 -11.69 24.45 -16.93
CA GLU A 185 -10.45 24.02 -16.29
C GLU A 185 -10.62 22.62 -15.65
N LEU A 186 -11.73 22.39 -14.94
CA LEU A 186 -11.99 21.11 -14.28
C LEU A 186 -12.17 19.95 -15.27
N LYS A 187 -12.74 20.20 -16.45
CA LYS A 187 -12.88 19.18 -17.51
C LYS A 187 -11.56 18.52 -17.90
N ARG A 188 -10.43 19.22 -17.76
CA ARG A 188 -9.10 18.68 -18.09
C ARG A 188 -8.71 17.51 -17.19
N ALA A 189 -9.18 17.50 -15.94
CA ALA A 189 -8.92 16.40 -15.02
C ALA A 189 -9.66 15.11 -15.35
N GLY A 190 -10.82 15.20 -16.01
CA GLY A 190 -11.71 14.06 -16.26
C GLY A 190 -11.08 12.90 -17.02
N PRO A 191 -10.47 13.12 -18.20
CA PRO A 191 -9.79 12.06 -18.94
C PRO A 191 -8.68 11.41 -18.13
N ILE A 192 -7.92 12.19 -17.35
CA ILE A 192 -6.79 11.71 -16.55
C ILE A 192 -7.30 10.81 -15.43
N ILE A 193 -8.31 11.25 -14.66
CA ILE A 193 -8.92 10.45 -13.58
C ILE A 193 -9.49 9.15 -14.14
N ARG A 194 -10.10 9.18 -15.32
CA ARG A 194 -10.62 7.98 -15.98
C ARG A 194 -9.51 7.02 -16.37
N THR A 195 -8.41 7.50 -16.97
CA THR A 195 -7.25 6.68 -17.32
C THR A 195 -6.67 6.00 -16.07
N MET A 196 -6.53 6.75 -14.97
CA MET A 196 -6.06 6.19 -13.70
C MET A 196 -6.99 5.11 -13.11
N LEU A 197 -8.30 5.14 -13.43
CA LEU A 197 -9.27 4.12 -12.99
C LEU A 197 -9.27 2.86 -13.85
N GLU A 198 -8.85 2.97 -15.12
CA GLU A 198 -8.85 1.86 -16.09
C GLU A 198 -7.56 1.02 -16.02
N GLU A 199 -6.48 1.57 -15.44
CA GLU A 199 -5.20 0.89 -15.21
C GLU A 199 -5.18 0.07 -13.90
#